data_a2317aca2e667ebf9e4296967aa5d613
#
_entry.id   a2317aca2e667ebf9e4296967aa5d613
#
_cell.length_a   1.000
_cell.length_b   1.000
_cell.length_c   1.000
_cell.angle_alpha   90.00
_cell.angle_beta   90.00
_cell.angle_gamma   90.00
#
_symmetry.space_group_name_H-M   'P 1'
#
loop_
_entity.id
_entity.type
_entity.pdbx_description
1 polymer ?
#
loop_
_entity_poly.entity_id
_entity_poly.type
_entity_poly.pdbx_seq_one_letter_code
_entity_poly.pdbx_strand_id
1 'polypeptide(L)'
;MAGHFRKPVLMLGLLSILASPVAHAGPSVLFDAATGEVITHDRAGEPWYPASLTKLMTAYIVFKKLKTGTLRLDQKILVSPLAASQEPSKIGMRPGSAISVDLALQTLLVYSANDMAYVLAEGANGTVFSFVQEMNATAKKLGLSATHFVNPNGLFDPRQLTSARDIGVLAAVILAEFPEYSGYFSQ
;
A
#
# COMPACT_ATOMS: atom_id res chain seq x y z
N MET A 1 83.23 10.87 -3.25
CA MET A 1 82.20 9.91 -3.82
C MET A 1 81.21 9.59 -2.71
N ALA A 2 80.03 10.24 -2.70
CA ALA A 2 79.03 10.02 -1.67
C ALA A 2 77.84 9.24 -2.32
N GLY A 3 77.68 7.96 -1.93
CA GLY A 3 76.66 7.09 -2.40
C GLY A 3 75.31 7.39 -1.67
N HIS A 4 74.28 7.75 -2.45
CA HIS A 4 72.91 7.96 -1.91
C HIS A 4 72.18 6.61 -1.90
N PHE A 5 71.97 6.09 -0.71
CA PHE A 5 71.08 4.96 -0.49
C PHE A 5 69.62 5.44 -0.51
N ARG A 6 68.87 5.12 -1.57
CA ARG A 6 67.41 5.29 -1.62
C ARG A 6 66.76 4.13 -0.87
N LYS A 7 66.05 4.43 0.20
CA LYS A 7 65.16 3.47 0.91
C LYS A 7 63.90 3.22 0.09
N PRO A 8 63.45 1.97 -0.06
CA PRO A 8 62.18 1.70 -0.71
C PRO A 8 61.04 2.08 0.24
N VAL A 9 60.11 2.90 -0.25
CA VAL A 9 58.84 3.21 0.43
C VAL A 9 57.89 2.05 0.15
N LEU A 10 57.64 1.26 1.17
CA LEU A 10 56.63 0.19 1.13
C LEU A 10 55.22 0.82 1.22
N MET A 11 54.52 0.93 0.07
CA MET A 11 53.14 1.43 0.00
C MET A 11 52.21 0.32 0.42
N LEU A 12 51.78 0.33 1.70
CA LEU A 12 50.81 -0.61 2.23
C LEU A 12 49.41 -0.20 1.68
N GLY A 13 48.93 -0.84 0.63
CA GLY A 13 47.59 -0.65 0.10
C GLY A 13 46.55 -1.17 1.10
N LEU A 14 45.83 -0.25 1.75
CA LEU A 14 44.70 -0.58 2.60
C LEU A 14 43.56 -1.05 1.72
N LEU A 15 43.37 -2.36 1.60
CA LEU A 15 42.22 -2.97 0.90
C LEU A 15 40.99 -2.82 1.80
N SER A 16 40.26 -1.71 1.67
CA SER A 16 38.97 -1.52 2.33
C SER A 16 37.95 -2.46 1.68
N ILE A 17 37.69 -3.60 2.33
CA ILE A 17 36.56 -4.45 2.01
C ILE A 17 35.29 -3.66 2.37
N LEU A 18 34.66 -3.04 1.39
CA LEU A 18 33.34 -2.48 1.49
C LEU A 18 32.37 -3.65 1.72
N ALA A 19 32.07 -3.96 2.96
CA ALA A 19 30.94 -4.83 3.30
C ALA A 19 29.67 -4.11 2.86
N SER A 20 29.19 -4.42 1.66
CA SER A 20 27.87 -3.96 1.21
C SER A 20 26.83 -4.50 2.20
N PRO A 21 25.97 -3.66 2.76
CA PRO A 21 24.89 -4.14 3.60
C PRO A 21 24.05 -5.12 2.77
N VAL A 22 23.84 -6.32 3.29
CA VAL A 22 22.91 -7.28 2.67
C VAL A 22 21.53 -6.66 2.75
N ALA A 23 20.97 -6.26 1.61
CA ALA A 23 19.61 -5.79 1.54
C ALA A 23 18.69 -6.96 1.88
N HIS A 24 18.10 -6.95 3.09
CA HIS A 24 17.06 -7.91 3.43
C HIS A 24 15.78 -7.53 2.68
N ALA A 25 15.26 -8.45 1.86
CA ALA A 25 13.92 -8.33 1.29
C ALA A 25 12.88 -8.25 2.42
N GLY A 26 11.79 -7.49 2.21
CA GLY A 26 10.68 -7.45 3.16
C GLY A 26 9.99 -8.81 3.33
N PRO A 27 9.11 -8.96 4.34
CA PRO A 27 8.32 -10.17 4.52
C PRO A 27 7.53 -10.54 3.27
N SER A 28 7.40 -11.84 2.99
CA SER A 28 6.71 -12.31 1.79
C SER A 28 5.88 -13.57 2.06
N VAL A 29 4.85 -13.77 1.22
CA VAL A 29 4.08 -15.00 1.15
C VAL A 29 3.65 -15.23 -0.30
N LEU A 30 3.75 -16.47 -0.76
CA LEU A 30 3.17 -16.96 -2.00
C LEU A 30 2.18 -18.06 -1.65
N PHE A 31 0.96 -17.94 -2.11
CA PHE A 31 -0.09 -18.92 -1.85
C PHE A 31 -0.98 -19.09 -3.07
N ASP A 32 -1.63 -20.24 -3.17
CA ASP A 32 -2.67 -20.49 -4.15
C ASP A 32 -3.95 -19.73 -3.72
N ALA A 33 -4.42 -18.80 -4.55
CA ALA A 33 -5.56 -17.95 -4.21
C ALA A 33 -6.90 -18.72 -4.17
N ALA A 34 -7.01 -19.88 -4.84
CA ALA A 34 -8.23 -20.66 -4.88
C ALA A 34 -8.35 -21.58 -3.65
N THR A 35 -7.21 -22.16 -3.21
CA THR A 35 -7.19 -23.12 -2.10
C THR A 35 -6.77 -22.52 -0.77
N GLY A 36 -6.06 -21.39 -0.80
CA GLY A 36 -5.40 -20.79 0.37
C GLY A 36 -4.11 -21.53 0.80
N GLU A 37 -3.65 -22.54 0.04
CA GLU A 37 -2.43 -23.27 0.34
C GLU A 37 -1.20 -22.38 0.21
N VAL A 38 -0.37 -22.32 1.26
CA VAL A 38 0.88 -21.55 1.26
C VAL A 38 1.97 -22.36 0.57
N ILE A 39 2.47 -21.85 -0.56
CA ILE A 39 3.55 -22.47 -1.37
C ILE A 39 4.90 -22.13 -0.78
N THR A 40 5.13 -20.87 -0.40
CA THR A 40 6.36 -20.44 0.27
C THR A 40 6.13 -19.14 1.05
N HIS A 41 6.93 -18.90 2.08
CA HIS A 41 6.88 -17.67 2.85
C HIS A 41 8.24 -17.33 3.48
N ASP A 42 8.47 -16.04 3.72
CA ASP A 42 9.55 -15.55 4.58
C ASP A 42 8.96 -14.51 5.54
N ARG A 43 9.09 -14.72 6.85
CA ARG A 43 8.63 -13.82 7.92
C ARG A 43 7.20 -13.28 7.72
N ALA A 44 6.31 -14.06 7.09
CA ALA A 44 5.01 -13.61 6.60
C ALA A 44 4.10 -12.96 7.65
N GLY A 45 4.25 -13.31 8.93
CA GLY A 45 3.52 -12.73 10.05
C GLY A 45 4.18 -11.52 10.70
N GLU A 46 5.40 -11.15 10.27
CA GLU A 46 6.13 -10.03 10.85
C GLU A 46 5.47 -8.69 10.49
N PRO A 47 5.24 -7.79 11.48
CA PRO A 47 4.72 -6.46 11.20
C PRO A 47 5.65 -5.67 10.28
N TRP A 48 5.08 -5.08 9.24
CA TRP A 48 5.80 -4.31 8.23
C TRP A 48 4.99 -3.13 7.73
N TYR A 49 5.62 -2.15 7.12
CA TYR A 49 4.95 -0.99 6.54
C TYR A 49 4.27 -1.39 5.23
N PRO A 50 2.93 -1.25 5.09
CA PRO A 50 2.21 -1.69 3.91
C PRO A 50 2.49 -0.87 2.66
N ALA A 51 2.91 0.38 2.81
CA ALA A 51 2.95 1.33 1.70
C ALA A 51 1.62 1.30 0.91
N SER A 52 1.68 1.36 -0.42
CA SER A 52 0.48 1.37 -1.28
C SER A 52 -0.39 0.11 -1.22
N LEU A 53 0.06 -0.99 -0.62
CA LEU A 53 -0.81 -2.16 -0.36
C LEU A 53 -1.98 -1.81 0.57
N THR A 54 -1.89 -0.72 1.33
CA THR A 54 -3.01 -0.12 2.08
C THR A 54 -4.24 0.12 1.20
N LYS A 55 -4.05 0.48 -0.06
CA LYS A 55 -5.13 0.79 -1.00
C LYS A 55 -6.02 -0.43 -1.32
N LEU A 56 -5.56 -1.64 -1.05
CA LEU A 56 -6.41 -2.84 -1.11
C LEU A 56 -7.54 -2.77 -0.07
N MET A 57 -7.26 -2.32 1.15
CA MET A 57 -8.31 -2.14 2.16
C MET A 57 -9.26 -1.00 1.78
N THR A 58 -8.72 0.08 1.20
CA THR A 58 -9.55 1.18 0.67
C THR A 58 -10.49 0.68 -0.42
N ALA A 59 -9.99 -0.09 -1.38
CA ALA A 59 -10.80 -0.70 -2.43
C ALA A 59 -11.84 -1.69 -1.85
N TYR A 60 -11.45 -2.55 -0.90
CA TYR A 60 -12.35 -3.50 -0.25
C TYR A 60 -13.58 -2.82 0.34
N ILE A 61 -13.38 -1.74 1.11
CA ILE A 61 -14.49 -1.00 1.72
C ILE A 61 -15.38 -0.37 0.65
N VAL A 62 -14.79 0.21 -0.39
CA VAL A 62 -15.55 0.81 -1.50
C VAL A 62 -16.34 -0.26 -2.25
N PHE A 63 -15.76 -1.41 -2.57
CA PHE A 63 -16.46 -2.54 -3.20
C PHE A 63 -17.63 -3.04 -2.35
N LYS A 64 -17.44 -3.15 -1.05
CA LYS A 64 -18.50 -3.52 -0.12
C LYS A 64 -19.67 -2.53 -0.17
N LYS A 65 -19.37 -1.21 -0.21
CA LYS A 65 -20.40 -0.16 -0.31
C LYS A 65 -21.09 -0.14 -1.68
N LEU A 66 -20.39 -0.46 -2.75
CA LEU A 66 -20.97 -0.66 -4.07
C LEU A 66 -21.93 -1.86 -4.08
N LYS A 67 -21.50 -2.99 -3.52
CA LYS A 67 -22.31 -4.21 -3.42
C LYS A 67 -23.59 -4.03 -2.60
N THR A 68 -23.55 -3.19 -1.57
CA THR A 68 -24.73 -2.85 -0.75
C THR A 68 -25.56 -1.69 -1.31
N GLY A 69 -25.16 -1.08 -2.42
CA GLY A 69 -25.85 0.07 -3.03
C GLY A 69 -25.67 1.39 -2.25
N THR A 70 -24.81 1.42 -1.23
CA THR A 70 -24.50 2.64 -0.47
C THR A 70 -23.68 3.63 -1.30
N LEU A 71 -22.87 3.13 -2.22
CA LEU A 71 -22.19 3.87 -3.28
C LEU A 71 -22.63 3.36 -4.64
N ARG A 72 -22.44 4.19 -5.68
CA ARG A 72 -22.63 3.80 -7.08
C ARG A 72 -21.40 4.19 -7.89
N LEU A 73 -21.06 3.39 -8.92
CA LEU A 73 -19.91 3.65 -9.79
C LEU A 73 -19.97 5.01 -10.51
N ASP A 74 -21.17 5.39 -10.95
CA ASP A 74 -21.43 6.67 -11.63
C ASP A 74 -21.54 7.89 -10.68
N GLN A 75 -21.64 7.64 -9.36
CA GLN A 75 -21.72 8.70 -8.36
C GLN A 75 -20.49 9.60 -8.43
N LYS A 76 -20.73 10.92 -8.40
CA LYS A 76 -19.66 11.92 -8.36
C LYS A 76 -19.29 12.25 -6.92
N ILE A 77 -17.99 12.27 -6.65
CA ILE A 77 -17.41 12.71 -5.38
C ILE A 77 -16.60 13.99 -5.65
N LEU A 78 -16.74 14.97 -4.78
CA LEU A 78 -15.94 16.19 -4.86
C LEU A 78 -14.54 15.97 -4.32
N VAL A 79 -13.55 16.52 -5.00
CA VAL A 79 -12.17 16.52 -4.54
C VAL A 79 -12.02 17.60 -3.47
N SER A 80 -11.76 17.22 -2.23
CA SER A 80 -11.52 18.15 -1.14
C SER A 80 -10.12 18.80 -1.23
N PRO A 81 -9.90 19.93 -0.55
CA PRO A 81 -8.55 20.48 -0.38
C PRO A 81 -7.58 19.47 0.24
N LEU A 82 -8.05 18.66 1.20
CA LEU A 82 -7.24 17.61 1.85
C LEU A 82 -6.83 16.52 0.87
N ALA A 83 -7.75 16.00 0.04
CA ALA A 83 -7.43 15.04 -1.00
C ALA A 83 -6.43 15.61 -2.02
N ALA A 84 -6.67 16.84 -2.52
CA ALA A 84 -5.80 17.49 -3.49
C ALA A 84 -4.38 17.77 -2.97
N SER A 85 -4.21 17.95 -1.65
CA SER A 85 -2.92 18.20 -1.01
C SER A 85 -2.04 16.96 -0.82
N GLN A 86 -2.56 15.75 -1.13
CA GLN A 86 -1.79 14.53 -0.92
C GLN A 86 -0.51 14.50 -1.76
N GLU A 87 0.53 13.85 -1.20
CA GLU A 87 1.81 13.64 -1.87
C GLU A 87 1.67 12.69 -3.08
N PRO A 88 2.54 12.76 -4.08
CA PRO A 88 2.56 11.83 -5.21
C PRO A 88 2.78 10.35 -4.77
N SER A 89 2.30 9.37 -5.58
CA SER A 89 1.60 9.49 -6.87
C SER A 89 0.19 10.02 -6.67
N LYS A 90 -0.26 10.90 -7.55
CA LYS A 90 -1.61 11.47 -7.52
C LYS A 90 -2.07 11.90 -8.90
N ILE A 91 -3.38 12.02 -9.11
CA ILE A 91 -3.96 12.54 -10.34
C ILE A 91 -3.82 14.07 -10.40
N GLY A 92 -3.85 14.73 -9.24
CA GLY A 92 -3.63 16.18 -9.15
C GLY A 92 -4.85 17.00 -9.56
N MET A 93 -6.05 16.48 -9.31
CA MET A 93 -7.28 17.23 -9.58
C MET A 93 -7.41 18.45 -8.65
N ARG A 94 -8.04 19.53 -9.16
CA ARG A 94 -8.25 20.75 -8.39
C ARG A 94 -9.32 20.54 -7.32
N PRO A 95 -9.18 21.15 -6.13
CA PRO A 95 -10.25 21.17 -5.14
C PRO A 95 -11.56 21.68 -5.73
N GLY A 96 -12.69 21.05 -5.37
CA GLY A 96 -14.02 21.37 -5.88
C GLY A 96 -14.36 20.72 -7.24
N SER A 97 -13.39 20.13 -7.94
CA SER A 97 -13.72 19.30 -9.10
C SER A 97 -14.37 17.97 -8.66
N ALA A 98 -15.06 17.31 -9.59
CA ALA A 98 -15.78 16.07 -9.31
C ALA A 98 -15.23 14.91 -10.14
N ILE A 99 -15.15 13.73 -9.53
CA ILE A 99 -14.73 12.49 -10.18
C ILE A 99 -15.75 11.38 -9.87
N SER A 100 -15.96 10.44 -10.79
CA SER A 100 -16.82 9.27 -10.50
C SER A 100 -16.09 8.28 -9.58
N VAL A 101 -16.85 7.54 -8.80
CA VAL A 101 -16.32 6.42 -7.98
C VAL A 101 -15.54 5.45 -8.86
N ASP A 102 -16.08 5.10 -10.03
CA ASP A 102 -15.41 4.21 -11.00
C ASP A 102 -14.02 4.72 -11.39
N LEU A 103 -13.90 5.96 -11.87
CA LEU A 103 -12.60 6.52 -12.28
C LEU A 103 -11.64 6.69 -11.11
N ALA A 104 -12.16 7.02 -9.92
CA ALA A 104 -11.35 7.10 -8.71
C ALA A 104 -10.80 5.73 -8.30
N LEU A 105 -11.59 4.65 -8.43
CA LEU A 105 -11.12 3.27 -8.20
C LEU A 105 -10.07 2.84 -9.22
N GLN A 106 -10.29 3.11 -10.51
CA GLN A 106 -9.32 2.80 -11.57
C GLN A 106 -7.97 3.46 -11.26
N THR A 107 -7.98 4.75 -10.99
CA THR A 107 -6.75 5.50 -10.72
C THR A 107 -6.13 5.15 -9.37
N LEU A 108 -6.92 4.76 -8.37
CA LEU A 108 -6.45 4.21 -7.10
C LEU A 108 -5.62 2.94 -7.32
N LEU A 109 -6.15 1.99 -8.09
CA LEU A 109 -5.58 0.64 -8.21
C LEU A 109 -4.51 0.55 -9.30
N VAL A 110 -4.70 1.23 -10.45
CA VAL A 110 -3.76 1.17 -11.58
C VAL A 110 -2.61 2.16 -11.41
N TYR A 111 -2.91 3.40 -11.02
CA TYR A 111 -1.91 4.47 -10.87
C TYR A 111 -1.44 4.66 -9.42
N SER A 112 -2.05 3.94 -8.49
CA SER A 112 -1.76 4.08 -7.05
C SER A 112 -1.97 5.50 -6.50
N ALA A 113 -2.99 6.21 -7.00
CA ALA A 113 -3.22 7.61 -6.72
C ALA A 113 -3.58 7.87 -5.24
N ASN A 114 -2.76 8.65 -4.53
CA ASN A 114 -2.93 8.95 -3.11
C ASN A 114 -4.11 9.88 -2.86
N ASP A 115 -4.32 10.87 -3.72
CA ASP A 115 -5.46 11.78 -3.67
C ASP A 115 -6.80 11.03 -3.86
N MET A 116 -6.83 10.02 -4.73
CA MET A 116 -8.04 9.22 -4.96
C MET A 116 -8.38 8.32 -3.78
N ALA A 117 -7.40 7.87 -3.00
CA ALA A 117 -7.67 7.19 -1.74
C ALA A 117 -8.45 8.08 -0.75
N TYR A 118 -8.09 9.35 -0.65
CA TYR A 118 -8.77 10.33 0.18
C TYR A 118 -10.15 10.70 -0.37
N VAL A 119 -10.27 10.93 -1.69
CA VAL A 119 -11.54 11.17 -2.36
C VAL A 119 -12.54 10.05 -2.08
N LEU A 120 -12.10 8.80 -2.26
CA LEU A 120 -12.94 7.62 -2.01
C LEU A 120 -13.30 7.48 -0.53
N ALA A 121 -12.35 7.72 0.38
CA ALA A 121 -12.59 7.67 1.81
C ALA A 121 -13.65 8.70 2.25
N GLU A 122 -13.53 9.95 1.79
CA GLU A 122 -14.49 11.02 2.09
C GLU A 122 -15.85 10.74 1.44
N GLY A 123 -15.88 10.28 0.20
CA GLY A 123 -17.11 9.93 -0.50
C GLY A 123 -17.84 8.73 0.12
N ALA A 124 -17.10 7.79 0.67
CA ALA A 124 -17.66 6.58 1.28
C ALA A 124 -18.19 6.82 2.70
N ASN A 125 -17.51 7.62 3.51
CA ASN A 125 -17.78 7.77 4.94
C ASN A 125 -17.96 9.22 5.42
N GLY A 126 -17.95 10.20 4.50
CA GLY A 126 -18.02 11.62 4.83
C GLY A 126 -16.70 12.20 5.35
N THR A 127 -15.90 11.45 6.09
CA THR A 127 -14.58 11.86 6.58
C THR A 127 -13.54 10.75 6.48
N VAL A 128 -12.26 11.14 6.31
CA VAL A 128 -11.14 10.20 6.35
C VAL A 128 -11.04 9.51 7.72
N PHE A 129 -11.33 10.23 8.80
CA PHE A 129 -11.32 9.66 10.15
C PHE A 129 -12.29 8.48 10.29
N SER A 130 -13.57 8.67 9.90
CA SER A 130 -14.59 7.62 9.95
C SER A 130 -14.22 6.44 9.04
N PHE A 131 -13.61 6.73 7.89
CA PHE A 131 -13.15 5.69 6.97
C PHE A 131 -12.02 4.84 7.57
N VAL A 132 -11.02 5.47 8.19
CA VAL A 132 -9.92 4.77 8.87
C VAL A 132 -10.44 3.92 10.04
N GLN A 133 -11.44 4.39 10.77
CA GLN A 133 -12.10 3.56 11.79
C GLN A 133 -12.75 2.32 11.16
N GLU A 134 -13.43 2.45 10.00
CA GLU A 134 -14.00 1.31 9.28
C GLU A 134 -12.90 0.37 8.75
N MET A 135 -11.75 0.90 8.27
CA MET A 135 -10.59 0.08 7.88
C MET A 135 -10.14 -0.82 9.03
N ASN A 136 -9.95 -0.26 10.22
CA ASN A 136 -9.49 -1.01 11.39
C ASN A 136 -10.55 -1.99 11.92
N ALA A 137 -11.83 -1.61 11.92
CA ALA A 137 -12.92 -2.51 12.26
C ALA A 137 -13.01 -3.69 11.27
N THR A 138 -12.77 -3.43 9.99
CA THR A 138 -12.74 -4.44 8.94
C THR A 138 -11.53 -5.36 9.09
N ALA A 139 -10.34 -4.80 9.34
CA ALA A 139 -9.13 -5.59 9.61
C ALA A 139 -9.36 -6.57 10.77
N LYS A 140 -9.97 -6.12 11.86
CA LYS A 140 -10.33 -6.97 13.00
C LYS A 140 -11.32 -8.08 12.61
N LYS A 141 -12.36 -7.77 11.81
CA LYS A 141 -13.34 -8.77 11.33
C LYS A 141 -12.72 -9.84 10.46
N LEU A 142 -11.75 -9.46 9.64
CA LEU A 142 -11.03 -10.37 8.73
C LEU A 142 -9.89 -11.13 9.42
N GLY A 143 -9.64 -10.91 10.71
CA GLY A 143 -8.57 -11.57 11.46
C GLY A 143 -7.16 -11.11 11.05
N LEU A 144 -7.01 -9.87 10.56
CA LEU A 144 -5.74 -9.26 10.17
C LEU A 144 -5.02 -8.76 11.43
N SER A 145 -4.42 -9.68 12.19
CA SER A 145 -3.96 -9.43 13.55
C SER A 145 -2.72 -8.53 13.69
N ALA A 146 -1.92 -8.43 12.62
CA ALA A 146 -0.75 -7.56 12.55
C ALA A 146 -1.03 -6.23 11.82
N THR A 147 -2.33 -5.91 11.58
CA THR A 147 -2.73 -4.79 10.73
C THR A 147 -3.35 -3.66 11.55
N HIS A 148 -2.83 -2.45 11.33
CA HIS A 148 -3.38 -1.19 11.84
C HIS A 148 -3.23 -0.09 10.79
N PHE A 149 -4.32 0.60 10.46
CA PHE A 149 -4.36 1.69 9.49
C PHE A 149 -4.51 3.04 10.19
N VAL A 150 -3.83 4.07 9.66
CA VAL A 150 -3.96 5.48 10.10
C VAL A 150 -4.30 6.42 8.94
N ASN A 151 -4.15 5.95 7.70
CA ASN A 151 -4.55 6.67 6.49
C ASN A 151 -5.01 5.70 5.40
N PRO A 152 -5.76 6.17 4.38
CA PRO A 152 -6.31 5.30 3.33
C PRO A 152 -5.35 5.07 2.15
N ASN A 153 -4.21 5.76 2.07
CA ASN A 153 -3.33 5.74 0.89
C ASN A 153 -2.01 4.99 1.10
N GLY A 154 -1.58 4.78 2.34
CA GLY A 154 -0.35 4.07 2.67
C GLY A 154 0.90 4.97 2.75
N LEU A 155 0.76 6.29 2.75
CA LEU A 155 1.87 7.17 3.09
C LEU A 155 2.39 6.87 4.50
N PHE A 156 3.67 7.06 4.69
CA PHE A 156 4.36 6.63 5.89
C PHE A 156 3.79 7.24 7.18
N ASP A 157 3.45 6.37 8.11
CA ASP A 157 3.22 6.66 9.53
C ASP A 157 3.75 5.45 10.31
N PRO A 158 4.52 5.63 11.39
CA PRO A 158 5.11 4.52 12.14
C PRO A 158 4.05 3.59 12.79
N ARG A 159 2.82 4.05 12.92
CA ARG A 159 1.70 3.27 13.45
C ARG A 159 0.95 2.49 12.36
N GLN A 160 1.19 2.77 11.07
CA GLN A 160 0.55 2.08 9.96
C GLN A 160 1.31 0.82 9.63
N LEU A 161 0.80 -0.31 10.08
CA LEU A 161 1.45 -1.61 10.01
C LEU A 161 0.52 -2.65 9.39
N THR A 162 1.11 -3.66 8.81
CA THR A 162 0.47 -4.89 8.35
C THR A 162 1.48 -6.04 8.34
N SER A 163 1.09 -7.21 7.85
CA SER A 163 2.02 -8.30 7.53
C SER A 163 1.75 -8.84 6.12
N ALA A 164 2.72 -9.54 5.54
CA ALA A 164 2.53 -10.19 4.24
C ALA A 164 1.36 -11.19 4.29
N ARG A 165 1.21 -11.93 5.41
CA ARG A 165 0.07 -12.82 5.65
C ARG A 165 -1.26 -12.05 5.60
N ASP A 166 -1.36 -10.95 6.33
CA ASP A 166 -2.62 -10.20 6.44
C ASP A 166 -3.02 -9.57 5.10
N ILE A 167 -2.06 -9.04 4.33
CA ILE A 167 -2.32 -8.56 2.97
C ILE A 167 -2.72 -9.71 2.04
N GLY A 168 -2.11 -10.90 2.18
CA GLY A 168 -2.51 -12.09 1.43
C GLY A 168 -3.96 -12.50 1.72
N VAL A 169 -4.36 -12.51 2.99
CA VAL A 169 -5.75 -12.77 3.41
C VAL A 169 -6.70 -11.73 2.80
N LEU A 170 -6.35 -10.44 2.90
CA LEU A 170 -7.18 -9.36 2.33
C LEU A 170 -7.34 -9.52 0.82
N ALA A 171 -6.26 -9.82 0.09
CA ALA A 171 -6.31 -10.04 -1.36
C ALA A 171 -7.20 -11.24 -1.74
N ALA A 172 -7.06 -12.37 -1.04
CA ALA A 172 -7.90 -13.55 -1.25
C ALA A 172 -9.39 -13.24 -1.01
N VAL A 173 -9.70 -12.52 0.06
CA VAL A 173 -11.08 -12.11 0.39
C VAL A 173 -11.64 -11.16 -0.68
N ILE A 174 -10.86 -10.20 -1.18
CA ILE A 174 -11.29 -9.32 -2.28
C ILE A 174 -11.70 -10.15 -3.51
N LEU A 175 -10.84 -11.08 -3.92
CA LEU A 175 -11.10 -11.91 -5.11
C LEU A 175 -12.33 -12.82 -4.93
N ALA A 176 -12.56 -13.34 -3.72
CA ALA A 176 -13.68 -14.21 -3.41
C ALA A 176 -15.00 -13.46 -3.26
N GLU A 177 -15.00 -12.29 -2.58
CA GLU A 177 -16.23 -11.55 -2.29
C GLU A 177 -16.68 -10.62 -3.41
N PHE A 178 -15.74 -10.16 -4.27
CA PHE A 178 -15.96 -9.15 -5.30
C PHE A 178 -15.40 -9.55 -6.68
N PRO A 179 -15.72 -10.76 -7.20
CA PRO A 179 -15.21 -11.19 -8.50
C PRO A 179 -15.62 -10.25 -9.64
N GLU A 180 -16.77 -9.56 -9.51
CA GLU A 180 -17.25 -8.56 -10.47
C GLU A 180 -16.35 -7.34 -10.62
N TYR A 181 -15.48 -7.05 -9.61
CA TYR A 181 -14.54 -5.95 -9.64
C TYR A 181 -13.08 -6.38 -9.93
N SER A 182 -12.87 -7.67 -10.24
CA SER A 182 -11.52 -8.19 -10.56
C SER A 182 -10.86 -7.49 -11.74
N GLY A 183 -11.66 -6.95 -12.69
CA GLY A 183 -11.17 -6.18 -13.83
C GLY A 183 -10.34 -4.94 -13.46
N TYR A 184 -10.50 -4.37 -12.25
CA TYR A 184 -9.66 -3.26 -11.80
C TYR A 184 -8.19 -3.65 -11.53
N PHE A 185 -7.90 -4.93 -11.35
CA PHE A 185 -6.55 -5.45 -11.08
C PHE A 185 -5.82 -5.96 -12.32
N SER A 186 -6.48 -5.95 -13.49
CA SER A 186 -5.96 -6.48 -14.75
C SER A 186 -5.86 -5.44 -15.88
N GLN A 187 -5.89 -4.17 -15.55
CA GLN A 187 -5.80 -3.05 -16.51
C GLN A 187 -4.35 -2.58 -16.71
#